data_378f525c74378763f0e046710f855d51
#
_entry.id   378f525c74378763f0e046710f855d51
#
_cell.length_a   1.000
_cell.length_b   1.000
_cell.length_c   1.000
_cell.angle_alpha   90.00
_cell.angle_beta   90.00
_cell.angle_gamma   90.00
#
_symmetry.space_group_name_H-M   'P 1'
#
loop_
_entity.id
_entity.type
_entity.pdbx_description
1 polymer ?
#
loop_
_entity_poly.entity_id
_entity_poly.type
_entity_poly.pdbx_seq_one_letter_code
_entity_poly.pdbx_strand_id
1 'polypeptide(L)'
;MNKLPYLILSFAPLVISACANGPSKPRVSMADGMRTVTAFAETQPVPDDDDAADDPYIMVTPTGDTVVAGTNKRRGVELYSLGGQRIASIDSGRVNNIDGIYDVQSASFRIAGSNRTTTQVDVYQVTTEPVAISLTTSFDLPLKEPYGLCVSPTHIYVGDKDGVVQAWTWDGQGPIATFTFESQTEGCVVDTRNNDLYVGEEMTGIWRVALDGETPPSLFAATDDQNLVG
;
A
#
# COMPACT_ATOMS: atom_id res chain seq x y z
N MET A 1 62.75 23.05 -50.88
CA MET A 1 61.50 22.37 -51.25
C MET A 1 61.19 21.34 -50.17
N ASN A 2 60.44 21.73 -49.11
CA ASN A 2 60.14 20.84 -48.00
C ASN A 2 58.68 20.38 -48.16
N LYS A 3 58.53 19.07 -48.32
CA LYS A 3 57.21 18.41 -48.33
C LYS A 3 56.78 18.07 -46.88
N LEU A 4 55.66 18.67 -46.38
CA LEU A 4 55.02 18.23 -45.16
C LEU A 4 54.19 16.96 -45.40
N PRO A 5 54.20 15.98 -44.49
CA PRO A 5 53.27 14.87 -44.55
C PRO A 5 51.91 15.22 -43.94
N TYR A 6 50.85 14.87 -44.66
CA TYR A 6 49.48 14.94 -44.18
C TYR A 6 49.20 13.81 -43.16
N LEU A 7 48.81 14.20 -41.95
CA LEU A 7 48.34 13.28 -40.92
C LEU A 7 46.83 13.06 -41.12
N ILE A 8 46.43 11.86 -41.54
CA ILE A 8 45.05 11.44 -41.67
C ILE A 8 44.58 10.96 -40.30
N LEU A 9 43.74 11.77 -39.60
CA LEU A 9 43.05 11.33 -38.41
C LEU A 9 41.83 10.48 -38.81
N SER A 10 41.91 9.20 -38.55
CA SER A 10 40.80 8.27 -38.69
C SER A 10 39.88 8.39 -37.45
N PHE A 11 38.70 8.96 -37.63
CA PHE A 11 37.61 8.93 -36.61
C PHE A 11 36.88 7.60 -36.72
N ALA A 12 37.06 6.73 -35.73
CA ALA A 12 36.21 5.55 -35.56
C ALA A 12 34.89 5.98 -34.89
N PRO A 13 33.72 5.62 -35.42
CA PRO A 13 32.47 5.90 -34.74
C PRO A 13 32.32 5.00 -33.49
N LEU A 14 32.22 5.63 -32.32
CA LEU A 14 31.86 4.96 -31.07
C LEU A 14 30.41 4.55 -31.15
N VAL A 15 30.13 3.27 -31.42
CA VAL A 15 28.76 2.71 -31.33
C VAL A 15 28.48 2.51 -29.88
N ILE A 16 27.70 3.45 -29.29
CA ILE A 16 27.11 3.27 -27.97
C ILE A 16 25.92 2.32 -28.15
N SER A 17 26.15 1.04 -27.84
CA SER A 17 25.07 0.07 -27.70
C SER A 17 24.32 0.38 -26.44
N ALA A 18 23.21 1.11 -26.56
CA ALA A 18 22.24 1.25 -25.48
C ALA A 18 21.53 -0.10 -25.32
N CYS A 19 21.94 -0.88 -24.32
CA CYS A 19 21.15 -2.01 -23.87
C CYS A 19 19.83 -1.47 -23.31
N ALA A 20 18.77 -1.53 -24.12
CA ALA A 20 17.40 -1.35 -23.66
C ALA A 20 17.08 -2.54 -22.76
N ASN A 21 17.26 -2.39 -21.46
CA ASN A 21 16.70 -3.30 -20.47
C ASN A 21 15.18 -3.06 -20.45
N GLY A 22 14.46 -3.79 -21.31
CA GLY A 22 13.00 -3.92 -21.16
C GLY A 22 12.71 -4.63 -19.82
N PRO A 23 11.52 -4.43 -19.25
CA PRO A 23 11.13 -5.06 -18.00
C PRO A 23 11.33 -6.58 -18.10
N SER A 24 12.15 -7.12 -17.21
CA SER A 24 12.41 -8.56 -17.17
C SER A 24 11.12 -9.26 -16.72
N LYS A 25 10.69 -10.28 -17.45
CA LYS A 25 9.55 -11.09 -17.01
C LYS A 25 9.86 -11.71 -15.65
N PRO A 26 8.87 -11.77 -14.74
CA PRO A 26 9.07 -12.36 -13.43
C PRO A 26 9.58 -13.80 -13.57
N ARG A 27 10.63 -14.13 -12.83
CA ARG A 27 11.17 -15.49 -12.75
C ARG A 27 10.71 -16.12 -11.45
N VAL A 28 10.12 -17.29 -11.56
CA VAL A 28 9.76 -18.12 -10.41
C VAL A 28 10.75 -19.27 -10.32
N SER A 29 11.44 -19.42 -9.22
CA SER A 29 12.27 -20.60 -8.92
C SER A 29 11.72 -21.33 -7.69
N MET A 30 12.01 -22.62 -7.60
CA MET A 30 11.66 -23.46 -6.45
C MET A 30 12.96 -23.92 -5.79
N ALA A 31 13.18 -23.51 -4.55
CA ALA A 31 14.24 -24.05 -3.70
C ALA A 31 13.59 -24.51 -2.39
N ASP A 32 13.83 -25.74 -1.99
CA ASP A 32 13.35 -26.32 -0.74
C ASP A 32 11.85 -26.16 -0.46
N GLY A 33 11.01 -26.25 -1.51
CA GLY A 33 9.56 -26.10 -1.39
C GLY A 33 9.05 -24.67 -1.35
N MET A 34 9.92 -23.66 -1.27
CA MET A 34 9.54 -22.25 -1.35
C MET A 34 9.64 -21.72 -2.78
N ARG A 35 8.68 -20.87 -3.19
CA ARG A 35 8.71 -20.16 -4.46
C ARG A 35 9.48 -18.86 -4.29
N THR A 36 10.56 -18.70 -5.05
CA THR A 36 11.23 -17.40 -5.17
C THR A 36 10.65 -16.65 -6.36
N VAL A 37 10.18 -15.44 -6.13
CA VAL A 37 9.67 -14.54 -7.17
C VAL A 37 10.62 -13.36 -7.28
N THR A 38 11.05 -13.05 -8.51
CA THR A 38 11.85 -11.86 -8.77
C THR A 38 10.93 -10.72 -9.21
N ALA A 39 11.10 -9.54 -8.63
CA ALA A 39 10.40 -8.33 -9.05
C ALA A 39 10.66 -8.06 -10.55
N PHE A 40 9.63 -7.70 -11.28
CA PHE A 40 9.77 -7.32 -12.70
C PHE A 40 9.78 -5.80 -12.89
N ALA A 41 9.32 -5.03 -11.91
CA ALA A 41 9.32 -3.58 -11.89
C ALA A 41 9.44 -3.07 -10.46
N GLU A 42 9.93 -1.85 -10.33
CA GLU A 42 9.93 -1.06 -9.09
C GLU A 42 9.19 0.25 -9.35
N THR A 43 8.55 0.80 -8.34
CA THR A 43 7.95 2.13 -8.42
C THR A 43 9.04 3.20 -8.46
N GLN A 44 8.77 4.31 -9.15
CA GLN A 44 9.59 5.50 -8.97
C GLN A 44 9.59 5.89 -7.48
N PRO A 45 10.73 6.34 -6.95
CA PRO A 45 10.80 6.80 -5.57
C PRO A 45 9.76 7.88 -5.27
N VAL A 46 9.23 7.91 -4.05
CA VAL A 46 8.51 9.07 -3.55
C VAL A 46 9.43 10.30 -3.55
N PRO A 47 8.90 11.53 -3.68
CA PRO A 47 9.73 12.73 -3.75
C PRO A 47 10.35 13.12 -2.40
N ASP A 48 9.93 12.50 -1.32
CA ASP A 48 10.40 12.78 0.03
C ASP A 48 11.48 11.77 0.46
N ASP A 49 12.41 12.23 1.27
CA ASP A 49 13.54 11.41 1.76
C ASP A 49 13.16 10.60 3.02
N ASP A 50 14.07 9.76 3.46
CA ASP A 50 13.98 8.86 4.60
C ASP A 50 12.87 7.79 4.44
N ASP A 51 12.28 7.38 5.54
CA ASP A 51 11.19 6.42 5.66
C ASP A 51 9.84 7.05 5.23
N ALA A 52 9.72 7.40 3.95
CA ALA A 52 8.55 8.07 3.40
C ALA A 52 7.59 7.12 2.67
N ALA A 53 8.10 6.20 1.86
CA ALA A 53 7.27 5.18 1.21
C ALA A 53 6.90 4.08 2.20
N ASP A 54 5.64 3.65 2.20
CA ASP A 54 5.14 2.65 3.16
C ASP A 54 4.17 1.68 2.52
N ASP A 55 2.89 1.78 2.84
CA ASP A 55 1.88 0.76 2.56
C ASP A 55 1.35 0.84 1.13
N PRO A 56 1.34 -0.28 0.37
CA PRO A 56 0.81 -0.34 -0.98
C PRO A 56 -0.57 -0.97 -1.05
N TYR A 57 -1.42 -0.45 -1.94
CA TYR A 57 -2.66 -1.09 -2.36
C TYR A 57 -2.72 -1.29 -3.88
N ILE A 58 -2.94 -2.52 -4.34
CA ILE A 58 -3.02 -2.85 -5.77
C ILE A 58 -4.49 -2.88 -6.21
N MET A 59 -4.83 -1.97 -7.10
CA MET A 59 -6.17 -1.80 -7.67
C MET A 59 -6.25 -2.47 -9.02
N VAL A 60 -7.10 -3.49 -9.16
CA VAL A 60 -7.36 -4.18 -10.43
C VAL A 60 -8.82 -4.05 -10.78
N THR A 61 -9.13 -3.43 -11.93
CA THR A 61 -10.49 -3.31 -12.43
C THR A 61 -11.02 -4.66 -12.94
N PRO A 62 -12.33 -4.82 -13.09
CA PRO A 62 -12.88 -6.02 -13.73
C PRO A 62 -12.38 -6.27 -15.16
N THR A 63 -11.90 -5.22 -15.86
CA THR A 63 -11.30 -5.30 -17.20
C THR A 63 -9.81 -5.65 -17.18
N GLY A 64 -9.18 -5.63 -15.99
CA GLY A 64 -7.77 -5.98 -15.79
C GLY A 64 -6.82 -4.79 -15.77
N ASP A 65 -7.33 -3.55 -15.88
CA ASP A 65 -6.49 -2.35 -15.72
C ASP A 65 -5.99 -2.27 -14.30
N THR A 66 -4.71 -1.97 -14.14
CA THR A 66 -4.05 -2.03 -12.84
C THR A 66 -3.38 -0.70 -12.51
N VAL A 67 -3.68 -0.18 -11.32
CA VAL A 67 -3.05 0.97 -10.70
C VAL A 67 -2.56 0.56 -9.30
N VAL A 68 -1.36 0.97 -8.92
CA VAL A 68 -0.82 0.77 -7.58
C VAL A 68 -0.91 2.09 -6.84
N ALA A 69 -1.57 2.12 -5.69
CA ALA A 69 -1.46 3.20 -4.74
C ALA A 69 -0.38 2.89 -3.72
N GLY A 70 0.34 3.89 -3.28
CA GLY A 70 1.32 3.78 -2.20
C GLY A 70 1.23 4.99 -1.28
N THR A 71 1.37 4.78 0.01
CA THR A 71 1.42 5.88 0.95
C THR A 71 2.78 6.58 0.89
N ASN A 72 2.73 7.89 1.02
CA ASN A 72 3.87 8.73 1.34
C ASN A 72 3.63 9.32 2.74
N LYS A 73 4.29 8.76 3.74
CA LYS A 73 4.13 9.14 5.16
C LYS A 73 4.48 10.60 5.46
N ARG A 74 4.95 11.34 4.48
CA ARG A 74 5.26 12.78 4.60
C ARG A 74 4.19 13.65 3.97
N ARG A 75 3.42 13.11 2.99
CA ARG A 75 2.65 13.94 2.08
C ARG A 75 1.24 13.45 1.75
N GLY A 76 1.02 12.14 1.61
CA GLY A 76 -0.29 11.61 1.25
C GLY A 76 -0.24 10.30 0.46
N VAL A 77 -0.82 10.27 -0.73
CA VAL A 77 -0.94 9.08 -1.54
C VAL A 77 -0.39 9.32 -2.95
N GLU A 78 0.43 8.39 -3.42
CA GLU A 78 0.99 8.36 -4.76
C GLU A 78 0.32 7.25 -5.58
N LEU A 79 0.04 7.48 -6.86
CA LEU A 79 -0.46 6.46 -7.78
C LEU A 79 0.60 6.12 -8.82
N TYR A 80 0.75 4.82 -9.07
CA TYR A 80 1.72 4.29 -10.02
C TYR A 80 1.05 3.36 -11.04
N SER A 81 1.59 3.35 -12.25
CA SER A 81 1.28 2.30 -13.22
C SER A 81 1.87 0.96 -12.79
N LEU A 82 1.41 -0.13 -13.37
CA LEU A 82 1.98 -1.47 -13.15
C LEU A 82 3.48 -1.55 -13.50
N GLY A 83 3.95 -0.68 -14.41
CA GLY A 83 5.37 -0.54 -14.74
C GLY A 83 6.19 0.32 -13.77
N GLY A 84 5.58 0.80 -12.67
CA GLY A 84 6.24 1.58 -11.62
C GLY A 84 6.31 3.09 -11.87
N GLN A 85 5.74 3.59 -12.96
CA GLN A 85 5.73 5.03 -13.24
C GLN A 85 4.72 5.74 -12.35
N ARG A 86 5.12 6.82 -11.67
CA ARG A 86 4.19 7.68 -10.92
C ARG A 86 3.32 8.46 -11.90
N ILE A 87 2.02 8.34 -11.76
CA ILE A 87 1.02 8.88 -12.71
C ILE A 87 0.08 9.91 -12.09
N ALA A 88 -0.11 9.88 -10.78
CA ALA A 88 -0.87 10.88 -10.04
C ALA A 88 -0.45 10.88 -8.57
N SER A 89 -0.85 11.92 -7.82
CA SER A 89 -0.69 11.99 -6.37
C SER A 89 -1.68 12.95 -5.75
N ILE A 90 -1.89 12.82 -4.44
CA ILE A 90 -2.65 13.78 -3.65
C ILE A 90 -1.89 14.12 -2.38
N ASP A 91 -1.74 15.41 -2.11
CA ASP A 91 -1.14 15.91 -0.86
C ASP A 91 -2.26 16.11 0.17
N SER A 92 -2.37 15.19 1.11
CA SER A 92 -3.39 15.18 2.16
C SER A 92 -2.80 15.08 3.57
N GLY A 93 -1.48 15.14 3.70
CA GLY A 93 -0.78 15.02 4.97
C GLY A 93 -0.15 13.63 5.17
N ARG A 94 0.14 13.27 6.41
CA ARG A 94 0.89 12.06 6.79
C ARG A 94 0.00 10.82 6.78
N VAL A 95 -0.26 10.25 5.61
CA VAL A 95 -1.02 9.00 5.48
C VAL A 95 -0.10 7.82 5.75
N ASN A 96 -0.49 6.93 6.68
CA ASN A 96 0.30 5.76 7.06
C ASN A 96 -0.09 4.53 6.23
N ASN A 97 -1.28 3.99 6.46
CA ASN A 97 -1.78 2.82 5.74
C ASN A 97 -2.93 3.19 4.80
N ILE A 98 -3.09 2.40 3.75
CA ILE A 98 -4.21 2.49 2.80
C ILE A 98 -4.74 1.10 2.46
N ASP A 99 -6.04 1.02 2.26
CA ASP A 99 -6.70 -0.16 1.68
C ASP A 99 -7.96 0.29 0.95
N GLY A 100 -8.56 -0.57 0.13
CA GLY A 100 -9.71 -0.14 -0.65
C GLY A 100 -10.54 -1.25 -1.25
N ILE A 101 -11.57 -0.82 -1.95
CA ILE A 101 -12.50 -1.68 -2.68
C ILE A 101 -12.80 -1.09 -4.05
N TYR A 102 -13.14 -1.95 -5.00
CA TYR A 102 -13.74 -1.51 -6.26
C TYR A 102 -15.25 -1.28 -6.07
N ASP A 103 -15.70 -0.08 -6.40
CA ASP A 103 -17.12 0.26 -6.42
C ASP A 103 -17.66 0.10 -7.84
N VAL A 104 -18.49 -0.93 -8.03
CA VAL A 104 -19.09 -1.27 -9.33
C VAL A 104 -20.04 -0.17 -9.82
N GLN A 105 -20.70 0.57 -8.90
CA GLN A 105 -21.68 1.58 -9.28
C GLN A 105 -21.02 2.82 -9.88
N SER A 106 -19.91 3.25 -9.28
CA SER A 106 -19.14 4.40 -9.77
C SER A 106 -18.05 4.01 -10.77
N ALA A 107 -17.83 2.71 -11.02
CA ALA A 107 -16.73 2.17 -11.84
C ALA A 107 -15.37 2.76 -11.42
N SER A 108 -15.13 2.86 -10.11
CA SER A 108 -13.94 3.45 -9.53
C SER A 108 -13.52 2.72 -8.25
N PHE A 109 -12.32 2.99 -7.76
CA PHE A 109 -11.92 2.52 -6.44
C PHE A 109 -12.26 3.55 -5.38
N ARG A 110 -12.74 3.05 -4.24
CA ARG A 110 -12.84 3.80 -3.00
C ARG A 110 -11.76 3.26 -2.07
N ILE A 111 -10.82 4.12 -1.69
CA ILE A 111 -9.73 3.78 -0.79
C ILE A 111 -9.82 4.62 0.48
N ALA A 112 -9.41 4.04 1.59
CA ALA A 112 -9.31 4.73 2.88
C ALA A 112 -7.85 4.80 3.31
N GLY A 113 -7.48 5.88 3.98
CA GLY A 113 -6.13 6.08 4.52
C GLY A 113 -6.16 6.60 5.95
N SER A 114 -5.26 6.09 6.79
CA SER A 114 -5.06 6.57 8.15
C SER A 114 -4.19 7.82 8.16
N ASN A 115 -4.80 9.00 8.38
CA ASN A 115 -4.10 10.28 8.35
C ASN A 115 -3.63 10.71 9.74
N ARG A 116 -2.32 10.67 9.95
CA ARG A 116 -1.66 11.03 11.22
C ARG A 116 -1.51 12.54 11.42
N THR A 117 -1.67 13.36 10.38
CA THR A 117 -1.62 14.82 10.51
C THR A 117 -2.88 15.36 11.17
N THR A 118 -4.02 14.83 10.79
CA THR A 118 -5.34 15.33 11.22
C THR A 118 -6.01 14.41 12.23
N THR A 119 -5.45 13.22 12.48
CA THR A 119 -6.07 12.15 13.30
C THR A 119 -7.43 11.74 12.73
N GLN A 120 -7.46 11.48 11.42
CA GLN A 120 -8.67 11.17 10.67
C GLN A 120 -8.49 9.89 9.84
N VAL A 121 -9.59 9.32 9.40
CA VAL A 121 -9.62 8.53 8.18
C VAL A 121 -9.94 9.47 7.01
N ASP A 122 -9.11 9.43 6.00
CA ASP A 122 -9.38 10.06 4.71
C ASP A 122 -9.93 9.01 3.74
N VAL A 123 -10.99 9.33 3.03
CA VAL A 123 -11.57 8.47 2.00
C VAL A 123 -11.38 9.13 0.65
N TYR A 124 -10.75 8.41 -0.27
CA TYR A 124 -10.46 8.88 -1.61
C TYR A 124 -11.24 8.08 -2.65
N GLN A 125 -11.53 8.73 -3.76
CA GLN A 125 -11.95 8.08 -4.99
C GLN A 125 -10.78 8.03 -5.96
N VAL A 126 -10.53 6.86 -6.56
CA VAL A 126 -9.53 6.69 -7.61
C VAL A 126 -10.22 6.17 -8.87
N THR A 127 -10.09 6.92 -9.96
CA THR A 127 -10.48 6.49 -11.30
C THR A 127 -9.28 5.94 -12.06
N THR A 128 -9.53 5.05 -13.04
CA THR A 128 -8.47 4.44 -13.86
C THR A 128 -8.45 4.97 -15.28
N GLU A 129 -9.55 5.60 -15.76
CA GLU A 129 -9.66 6.21 -17.10
C GLU A 129 -10.43 7.54 -17.05
N PRO A 130 -9.76 8.69 -17.01
CA PRO A 130 -8.31 8.86 -16.76
C PRO A 130 -7.94 8.49 -15.33
N VAL A 131 -6.66 8.15 -15.10
CA VAL A 131 -6.17 7.93 -13.74
C VAL A 131 -6.19 9.23 -12.98
N ALA A 132 -6.94 9.25 -11.88
CA ALA A 132 -7.01 10.39 -10.97
C ALA A 132 -7.36 9.94 -9.55
N ILE A 133 -6.95 10.75 -8.58
CA ILE A 133 -7.29 10.57 -7.17
C ILE A 133 -7.89 11.86 -6.62
N SER A 134 -8.93 11.75 -5.82
CA SER A 134 -9.56 12.88 -5.14
C SER A 134 -10.01 12.49 -3.75
N LEU A 135 -9.85 13.39 -2.78
CA LEU A 135 -10.41 13.24 -1.44
C LEU A 135 -11.92 13.48 -1.51
N THR A 136 -12.71 12.54 -1.02
CA THR A 136 -14.18 12.62 -1.05
C THR A 136 -14.78 12.95 0.30
N THR A 137 -14.20 12.43 1.38
CA THR A 137 -14.61 12.72 2.74
C THR A 137 -13.48 12.43 3.72
N SER A 138 -13.57 13.02 4.92
CA SER A 138 -12.71 12.70 6.06
C SER A 138 -13.56 12.72 7.33
N PHE A 139 -13.19 11.92 8.30
CA PHE A 139 -13.85 11.91 9.61
C PHE A 139 -12.85 11.73 10.76
N ASP A 140 -13.13 12.41 11.86
CA ASP A 140 -12.29 12.42 13.06
C ASP A 140 -12.31 11.06 13.78
N LEU A 141 -11.17 10.68 14.33
CA LEU A 141 -11.01 9.49 15.12
C LEU A 141 -10.72 9.87 16.58
N PRO A 142 -11.37 9.22 17.58
CA PRO A 142 -11.00 9.36 18.98
C PRO A 142 -9.78 8.48 19.34
N LEU A 143 -8.83 8.36 18.42
CA LEU A 143 -7.57 7.64 18.56
C LEU A 143 -6.43 8.62 18.80
N LYS A 144 -5.35 8.15 19.39
CA LYS A 144 -4.19 9.00 19.67
C LYS A 144 -3.35 9.24 18.43
N GLU A 145 -3.03 8.20 17.69
CA GLU A 145 -2.30 8.25 16.43
C GLU A 145 -2.78 7.10 15.53
N PRO A 146 -3.66 7.37 14.54
CA PRO A 146 -4.13 6.33 13.63
C PRO A 146 -2.95 5.77 12.83
N TYR A 147 -2.91 4.44 12.71
CA TYR A 147 -1.76 3.74 12.16
C TYR A 147 -2.22 2.70 11.15
N GLY A 148 -2.33 1.42 11.55
CA GLY A 148 -2.79 0.34 10.70
C GLY A 148 -4.22 0.56 10.18
N LEU A 149 -4.50 0.12 8.95
CA LEU A 149 -5.83 0.23 8.37
C LEU A 149 -6.09 -0.90 7.38
N CYS A 150 -7.32 -1.43 7.39
CA CYS A 150 -7.85 -2.29 6.34
C CYS A 150 -9.35 -2.08 6.18
N VAL A 151 -9.93 -2.58 5.08
CA VAL A 151 -11.34 -2.34 4.78
C VAL A 151 -12.09 -3.61 4.40
N SER A 152 -13.42 -3.53 4.54
CA SER A 152 -14.39 -4.44 3.93
C SER A 152 -15.33 -3.64 3.03
N PRO A 153 -16.24 -4.27 2.29
CA PRO A 153 -17.25 -3.55 1.51
C PRO A 153 -18.10 -2.58 2.33
N THR A 154 -18.24 -2.81 3.63
CA THR A 154 -19.12 -2.04 4.52
C THR A 154 -18.40 -1.22 5.57
N HIS A 155 -17.18 -1.60 5.97
CA HIS A 155 -16.50 -1.00 7.10
C HIS A 155 -15.03 -0.73 6.83
N ILE A 156 -14.51 0.26 7.54
CA ILE A 156 -13.10 0.60 7.67
C ILE A 156 -12.68 0.19 9.08
N TYR A 157 -11.58 -0.54 9.20
CA TYR A 157 -10.95 -0.89 10.46
C TYR A 157 -9.65 -0.10 10.58
N VAL A 158 -9.51 0.66 11.66
CA VAL A 158 -8.34 1.50 11.87
C VAL A 158 -7.77 1.26 13.26
N GLY A 159 -6.49 0.96 13.29
CA GLY A 159 -5.71 0.75 14.50
C GLY A 159 -4.92 1.97 14.93
N ASP A 160 -4.43 1.95 16.16
CA ASP A 160 -3.49 2.95 16.64
C ASP A 160 -2.26 2.31 17.30
N LYS A 161 -1.32 3.16 17.70
CA LYS A 161 -0.08 2.72 18.35
C LYS A 161 -0.27 2.25 19.79
N ASP A 162 -1.41 2.51 20.40
CA ASP A 162 -1.72 2.06 21.75
C ASP A 162 -2.52 0.73 21.75
N GLY A 163 -2.67 0.07 20.58
CA GLY A 163 -3.30 -1.23 20.44
C GLY A 163 -4.82 -1.21 20.31
N VAL A 164 -5.41 -0.04 20.10
CA VAL A 164 -6.86 0.08 19.88
C VAL A 164 -7.17 -0.06 18.39
N VAL A 165 -8.11 -0.94 18.03
CA VAL A 165 -8.63 -1.08 16.67
C VAL A 165 -10.13 -0.78 16.69
N GLN A 166 -10.58 0.13 15.83
CA GLN A 166 -11.97 0.56 15.74
C GLN A 166 -12.54 0.29 14.35
N ALA A 167 -13.81 -0.15 14.32
CA ALA A 167 -14.58 -0.32 13.10
C ALA A 167 -15.49 0.88 12.87
N TRP A 168 -15.49 1.40 11.64
CA TRP A 168 -16.25 2.58 11.20
C TRP A 168 -16.97 2.29 9.90
N THR A 169 -18.08 2.94 9.63
CA THR A 169 -18.67 2.92 8.29
C THR A 169 -17.89 3.84 7.34
N TRP A 170 -18.05 3.66 6.03
CA TRP A 170 -17.38 4.48 5.03
C TRP A 170 -17.80 5.96 5.03
N ASP A 171 -18.92 6.30 5.66
CA ASP A 171 -19.41 7.67 5.87
C ASP A 171 -19.06 8.24 7.25
N GLY A 172 -18.24 7.53 8.03
CA GLY A 172 -17.71 8.00 9.31
C GLY A 172 -18.66 7.83 10.50
N GLN A 173 -19.66 6.95 10.40
CA GLN A 173 -20.45 6.61 11.58
C GLN A 173 -19.72 5.55 12.42
N GLY A 174 -19.55 5.81 13.72
CA GLY A 174 -18.87 4.86 14.59
C GLY A 174 -18.26 5.51 15.83
N PRO A 175 -17.39 4.78 16.56
CA PRO A 175 -17.03 3.40 16.28
C PRO A 175 -18.20 2.42 16.55
N ILE A 176 -18.40 1.48 15.61
CA ILE A 176 -19.42 0.44 15.75
C ILE A 176 -18.91 -0.81 16.47
N ALA A 177 -17.59 -0.99 16.50
CA ALA A 177 -16.88 -1.98 17.30
C ALA A 177 -15.52 -1.43 17.72
N THR A 178 -15.01 -1.89 18.85
CA THR A 178 -13.66 -1.57 19.33
C THR A 178 -13.03 -2.83 19.89
N PHE A 179 -11.79 -3.10 19.45
CA PHE A 179 -10.95 -4.18 19.94
C PHE A 179 -9.71 -3.58 20.59
N THR A 180 -9.16 -4.24 21.61
CA THR A 180 -7.98 -3.75 22.33
C THR A 180 -6.96 -4.86 22.43
N PHE A 181 -5.73 -4.54 22.06
CA PHE A 181 -4.54 -5.36 22.13
C PHE A 181 -3.53 -4.72 23.08
N GLU A 182 -2.45 -5.43 23.42
CA GLU A 182 -1.50 -4.95 24.43
C GLU A 182 -0.41 -4.03 23.85
N SER A 183 -0.20 -4.07 22.53
CA SER A 183 0.79 -3.26 21.82
C SER A 183 0.27 -2.75 20.48
N GLN A 184 1.10 -1.96 19.79
CA GLN A 184 0.80 -1.37 18.49
C GLN A 184 0.26 -2.40 17.51
N THR A 185 -0.82 -2.01 16.81
CA THR A 185 -1.40 -2.78 15.69
C THR A 185 -1.13 -2.06 14.38
N GLU A 186 -0.72 -2.80 13.36
CA GLU A 186 -0.36 -2.24 12.07
C GLU A 186 -1.12 -2.90 10.91
N GLY A 187 -0.67 -4.06 10.46
CA GLY A 187 -1.33 -4.75 9.37
C GLY A 187 -2.66 -5.36 9.79
N CYS A 188 -3.68 -5.26 8.94
CA CYS A 188 -4.89 -6.03 9.11
C CYS A 188 -5.48 -6.47 7.76
N VAL A 189 -6.39 -7.44 7.79
CA VAL A 189 -7.17 -7.89 6.63
C VAL A 189 -8.51 -8.45 7.07
N VAL A 190 -9.55 -8.20 6.26
CA VAL A 190 -10.88 -8.74 6.50
C VAL A 190 -11.13 -9.94 5.57
N ASP A 191 -11.34 -11.11 6.14
CA ASP A 191 -11.88 -12.26 5.40
C ASP A 191 -13.40 -12.21 5.41
N THR A 192 -13.97 -11.63 4.39
CA THR A 192 -15.43 -11.48 4.24
C THR A 192 -16.16 -12.80 4.06
N ARG A 193 -15.47 -13.90 3.70
CA ARG A 193 -16.07 -15.23 3.54
C ARG A 193 -16.39 -15.87 4.88
N ASN A 194 -15.51 -15.66 5.86
CA ASN A 194 -15.62 -16.22 7.20
C ASN A 194 -16.11 -15.20 8.23
N ASN A 195 -16.28 -13.94 7.83
CA ASN A 195 -16.62 -12.83 8.71
C ASN A 195 -15.58 -12.65 9.84
N ASP A 196 -14.30 -12.72 9.47
CA ASP A 196 -13.16 -12.58 10.37
C ASP A 196 -12.32 -11.36 10.01
N LEU A 197 -11.79 -10.71 11.03
CA LEU A 197 -10.73 -9.71 10.92
C LEU A 197 -9.43 -10.33 11.46
N TYR A 198 -8.35 -10.25 10.70
CA TYR A 198 -7.02 -10.58 11.16
C TYR A 198 -6.26 -9.29 11.43
N VAL A 199 -5.62 -9.20 12.60
CA VAL A 199 -4.88 -8.02 13.06
C VAL A 199 -3.48 -8.43 13.46
N GLY A 200 -2.48 -7.76 12.91
CA GLY A 200 -1.09 -7.87 13.34
C GLY A 200 -0.85 -6.98 14.56
N GLU A 201 -0.49 -7.58 15.67
CA GLU A 201 0.02 -6.92 16.87
C GLU A 201 1.53 -7.13 16.93
N GLU A 202 2.32 -6.06 16.90
CA GLU A 202 3.78 -6.14 16.71
C GLU A 202 4.50 -7.05 17.70
N MET A 203 4.13 -6.99 18.97
CA MET A 203 4.83 -7.73 20.03
C MET A 203 4.31 -9.16 20.23
N THR A 204 3.20 -9.53 19.60
CA THR A 204 2.49 -10.78 19.92
C THR A 204 2.31 -11.67 18.71
N GLY A 205 1.92 -11.10 17.55
CA GLY A 205 1.66 -11.84 16.33
C GLY A 205 0.32 -11.48 15.68
N ILE A 206 -0.29 -12.43 15.02
CA ILE A 206 -1.54 -12.22 14.28
C ILE A 206 -2.72 -12.74 15.09
N TRP A 207 -3.68 -11.89 15.35
CA TRP A 207 -4.95 -12.22 15.99
C TRP A 207 -6.04 -12.47 14.96
N ARG A 208 -6.91 -13.44 15.23
CA ARG A 208 -8.19 -13.61 14.57
C ARG A 208 -9.29 -13.06 15.46
N VAL A 209 -10.08 -12.15 14.93
CA VAL A 209 -11.24 -11.52 15.57
C VAL A 209 -12.48 -11.89 14.76
N ALA A 210 -13.39 -12.66 15.35
CA ALA A 210 -14.67 -12.93 14.72
C ALA A 210 -15.54 -11.65 14.76
N LEU A 211 -16.10 -11.28 13.61
CA LEU A 211 -16.93 -10.07 13.48
C LEU A 211 -18.41 -10.35 13.81
N ASP A 212 -18.65 -11.31 14.71
CA ASP A 212 -19.98 -11.66 15.25
C ASP A 212 -20.37 -10.85 16.50
N GLY A 213 -19.41 -10.11 17.07
CA GLY A 213 -19.60 -9.30 18.28
C GLY A 213 -19.63 -10.09 19.59
N GLU A 214 -19.48 -11.40 19.56
CA GLU A 214 -19.61 -12.29 20.72
C GLU A 214 -18.33 -13.09 21.01
N THR A 215 -17.65 -13.56 19.96
CA THR A 215 -16.47 -14.42 20.10
C THR A 215 -15.23 -13.58 20.45
N PRO A 216 -14.54 -13.88 21.57
CA PRO A 216 -13.30 -13.18 21.92
C PRO A 216 -12.21 -13.37 20.85
N PRO A 217 -11.31 -12.40 20.66
CA PRO A 217 -10.11 -12.56 19.81
C PRO A 217 -9.30 -13.79 20.22
N SER A 218 -8.76 -14.49 19.25
CA SER A 218 -7.87 -15.64 19.45
C SER A 218 -6.58 -15.46 18.69
N LEU A 219 -5.45 -15.84 19.29
CA LEU A 219 -4.15 -15.78 18.64
C LEU A 219 -4.12 -16.80 17.49
N PHE A 220 -3.97 -16.31 16.26
CA PHE A 220 -3.89 -17.14 15.05
C PHE A 220 -2.46 -17.62 14.78
N ALA A 221 -1.50 -16.72 14.91
CA ALA A 221 -0.08 -17.02 14.77
C ALA A 221 0.73 -16.13 15.71
N ALA A 222 1.56 -16.74 16.55
CA ALA A 222 2.47 -15.99 17.44
C ALA A 222 3.72 -15.55 16.69
N THR A 223 4.32 -14.43 17.13
CA THR A 223 5.69 -14.09 16.74
C THR A 223 6.64 -15.21 17.17
N ASP A 224 7.51 -15.61 16.26
CA ASP A 224 8.58 -16.56 16.54
C ASP A 224 9.85 -16.14 15.77
N ASP A 225 11.01 -16.69 16.18
CA ASP A 225 12.29 -16.35 15.56
C ASP A 225 12.48 -16.95 14.15
N GLN A 226 11.49 -17.69 13.62
CA GLN A 226 11.62 -18.44 12.37
C GLN A 226 10.63 -18.03 11.29
N ASN A 227 9.39 -17.70 11.65
CA ASN A 227 8.31 -17.48 10.68
C ASN A 227 7.67 -16.09 10.78
N LEU A 228 7.55 -15.55 11.99
CA LEU A 228 7.06 -14.20 12.23
C LEU A 228 8.06 -13.47 13.13
N VAL A 229 8.60 -12.38 12.64
CA VAL A 229 9.45 -11.45 13.42
C VAL A 229 8.64 -10.19 13.66
N GLY A 230 8.64 -9.72 14.90
CA GLY A 230 8.04 -8.45 15.29
C GLY A 230 8.96 -7.26 15.00
#